data_b6e82f743025fa4fe33ce101f74cade5
#
_entry.id   b6e82f743025fa4fe33ce101f74cade5
#
_cell.length_a   1.000
_cell.length_b   1.000
_cell.length_c   1.000
_cell.angle_alpha   90.00
_cell.angle_beta   90.00
_cell.angle_gamma   90.00
#
_symmetry.space_group_name_H-M   'P 1'
#
loop_
_entity.id
_entity.type
_entity.pdbx_description
1 polymer ?
#
loop_
_entity_poly.entity_id
_entity_poly.type
_entity_poly.pdbx_seq_one_letter_code
_entity_poly.pdbx_strand_id
1 'polypeptide(L)'
;VRTGFHGPTDLSPVTMGAALHFDLWAPNFGIQEHMPHTAETDAVFPHAYRFDDGFMTPGEAPGHGVDIDEALAAQYPYRRAYLPVNRLEDGTLWHW
;
A
#
# COMPACT_ATOMS: atom_id res chain seq x y z
N VAL A 1 -7.73 -9.36 21.12
CA VAL A 1 -7.10 -8.25 20.37
C VAL A 1 -7.56 -8.35 18.93
N ARG A 2 -7.91 -7.22 18.30
CA ARG A 2 -8.24 -7.15 16.88
C ARG A 2 -6.98 -6.85 16.07
N THR A 3 -6.97 -7.28 14.81
CA THR A 3 -5.90 -6.94 13.85
C THR A 3 -6.19 -5.63 13.15
N GLY A 4 -5.15 -4.95 12.72
CA GLY A 4 -5.20 -3.81 11.80
C GLY A 4 -3.94 -3.81 10.96
N PHE A 5 -4.09 -3.64 9.65
CA PHE A 5 -2.94 -3.55 8.76
C PHE A 5 -2.59 -2.12 8.42
N HIS A 6 -1.31 -1.86 8.38
CA HIS A 6 -0.74 -0.62 7.87
C HIS A 6 -0.84 -0.60 6.35
N GLY A 7 -1.44 0.44 5.79
CA GLY A 7 -1.68 0.58 4.35
C GLY A 7 -1.30 1.96 3.80
N PRO A 8 -0.07 2.44 4.07
CA PRO A 8 0.42 3.71 3.57
C PRO A 8 0.82 3.64 2.09
N THR A 9 1.03 4.79 1.46
CA THR A 9 1.37 4.92 0.04
C THR A 9 2.79 4.48 -0.32
N ASP A 10 3.67 4.27 0.64
CA ASP A 10 5.02 3.73 0.44
C ASP A 10 5.07 2.20 0.36
N LEU A 11 3.96 1.53 0.67
CA LEU A 11 3.77 0.11 0.35
C LEU A 11 3.09 -0.03 -1.02
N SER A 12 3.53 -1.00 -1.81
CA SER A 12 2.95 -1.22 -3.14
C SER A 12 1.51 -1.74 -3.09
N PRO A 13 0.72 -1.59 -4.15
CA PRO A 13 -0.59 -2.23 -4.29
C PRO A 13 -0.58 -3.74 -4.09
N VAL A 14 0.55 -4.42 -4.36
CA VAL A 14 0.72 -5.86 -4.06
C VAL A 14 0.54 -6.14 -2.57
N THR A 15 1.11 -5.30 -1.71
CA THR A 15 0.95 -5.41 -0.25
C THR A 15 -0.50 -5.22 0.16
N MET A 16 -1.20 -4.24 -0.43
CA MET A 16 -2.62 -4.02 -0.15
C MET A 16 -3.48 -5.22 -0.59
N GLY A 17 -3.26 -5.76 -1.79
CA GLY A 17 -3.94 -6.96 -2.25
C GLY A 17 -3.76 -8.14 -1.30
N ALA A 18 -2.54 -8.38 -0.84
CA ALA A 18 -2.24 -9.44 0.12
C ALA A 18 -2.91 -9.19 1.49
N ALA A 19 -2.87 -7.95 1.99
CA ALA A 19 -3.47 -7.56 3.26
C ALA A 19 -4.98 -7.79 3.25
N LEU A 20 -5.69 -7.40 2.19
CA LEU A 20 -7.13 -7.59 2.07
C LEU A 20 -7.54 -9.07 2.11
N HIS A 21 -6.79 -9.95 1.47
CA HIS A 21 -7.06 -11.39 1.54
C HIS A 21 -6.81 -11.95 2.94
N PHE A 22 -5.78 -11.46 3.62
CA PHE A 22 -5.54 -11.82 5.02
C PHE A 22 -6.67 -11.33 5.92
N ASP A 23 -7.13 -10.09 5.73
CA ASP A 23 -8.22 -9.50 6.52
C ASP A 23 -9.53 -10.30 6.40
N LEU A 24 -9.85 -10.77 5.19
CA LEU A 24 -11.01 -11.63 4.98
C LEU A 24 -10.89 -13.00 5.66
N TRP A 25 -9.66 -13.50 5.80
CA TRP A 25 -9.40 -14.77 6.48
C TRP A 25 -9.34 -14.62 8.01
N ALA A 26 -8.87 -13.48 8.53
CA ALA A 26 -8.59 -13.27 9.94
C ALA A 26 -9.89 -13.15 10.77
N PRO A 27 -10.18 -14.07 11.70
CA PRO A 27 -11.43 -14.05 12.48
C PRO A 27 -11.51 -12.88 13.47
N ASN A 28 -10.38 -12.24 13.73
CA ASN A 28 -10.26 -11.10 14.66
C ASN A 28 -9.95 -9.79 13.90
N PHE A 29 -10.28 -9.72 12.61
CA PHE A 29 -10.12 -8.49 11.82
C PHE A 29 -10.76 -7.28 12.52
N GLY A 30 -10.12 -6.17 12.47
CA GLY A 30 -10.56 -4.91 13.06
C GLY A 30 -10.69 -3.78 12.06
N ILE A 31 -9.61 -3.46 11.39
CA ILE A 31 -9.54 -2.33 10.44
C ILE A 31 -8.39 -2.52 9.45
N GLN A 32 -8.60 -2.07 8.21
CA GLN A 32 -7.57 -1.87 7.20
C GLN A 32 -7.31 -0.37 7.02
N GLU A 33 -6.08 0.07 7.22
CA GLU A 33 -5.68 1.41 6.79
C GLU A 33 -5.57 1.43 5.26
N HIS A 34 -6.04 2.50 4.66
CA HIS A 34 -5.95 2.72 3.22
C HIS A 34 -5.57 4.17 2.92
N MET A 35 -4.48 4.33 2.19
CA MET A 35 -4.09 5.58 1.56
C MET A 35 -4.06 5.35 0.04
N PRO A 36 -4.79 6.13 -0.77
CA PRO A 36 -4.84 5.93 -2.21
C PRO A 36 -3.47 6.21 -2.84
N HIS A 37 -3.06 5.36 -3.76
CA HIS A 37 -1.88 5.58 -4.58
C HIS A 37 -2.12 6.62 -5.66
N THR A 38 -1.06 7.04 -6.34
CA THR A 38 -1.19 7.90 -7.52
C THR A 38 -1.64 7.08 -8.73
N ALA A 39 -2.21 7.75 -9.72
CA ALA A 39 -2.62 7.10 -10.96
C ALA A 39 -1.44 6.41 -11.69
N GLU A 40 -0.22 6.97 -11.57
CA GLU A 40 0.99 6.35 -12.12
C GLU A 40 1.33 5.05 -11.40
N THR A 41 1.21 5.01 -10.08
CA THR A 41 1.43 3.79 -9.30
C THR A 41 0.40 2.73 -9.68
N ASP A 42 -0.87 3.10 -9.75
CA ASP A 42 -1.95 2.17 -10.11
C ASP A 42 -1.81 1.66 -11.56
N ALA A 43 -1.25 2.47 -12.47
CA ALA A 43 -0.95 2.03 -13.82
C ALA A 43 0.17 0.96 -13.86
N VAL A 44 1.20 1.09 -13.03
CA VAL A 44 2.27 0.09 -12.89
C VAL A 44 1.77 -1.18 -12.19
N PHE A 45 0.84 -1.02 -11.27
CA PHE A 45 0.27 -2.12 -10.49
C PHE A 45 -1.25 -2.21 -10.70
N PRO A 46 -1.72 -2.64 -11.88
CA PRO A 46 -3.15 -2.80 -12.11
C PRO A 46 -3.74 -3.77 -11.10
N HIS A 47 -4.85 -3.39 -10.48
CA HIS A 47 -5.44 -4.14 -9.38
C HIS A 47 -6.96 -4.22 -9.45
N ALA A 48 -7.51 -5.27 -8.83
CA ALA A 48 -8.95 -5.51 -8.78
C ALA A 48 -9.61 -4.97 -7.51
N TYR A 49 -8.83 -4.65 -6.47
CA TYR A 49 -9.40 -4.13 -5.23
C TYR A 49 -9.95 -2.70 -5.42
N ARG A 50 -10.96 -2.39 -4.64
CA ARG A 50 -11.64 -1.08 -4.69
C ARG A 50 -11.94 -0.60 -3.27
N PHE A 51 -11.89 0.72 -3.11
CA PHE A 51 -12.41 1.41 -1.94
C PHE A 51 -13.71 2.10 -2.33
N ASP A 52 -14.78 1.82 -1.59
CA ASP A 52 -16.07 2.42 -1.81
C ASP A 52 -16.82 2.55 -0.47
N ASP A 53 -17.35 3.71 -0.20
CA ASP A 53 -18.16 4.04 0.98
C ASP A 53 -17.60 3.49 2.32
N GLY A 54 -16.29 3.65 2.53
CA GLY A 54 -15.61 3.20 3.76
C GLY A 54 -15.22 1.71 3.77
N PHE A 55 -15.47 0.98 2.69
CA PHE A 55 -15.15 -0.43 2.57
C PHE A 55 -14.09 -0.70 1.50
N MET A 56 -13.21 -1.66 1.80
CA MET A 56 -12.28 -2.21 0.83
C MET A 56 -12.78 -3.58 0.35
N THR A 57 -12.73 -3.80 -0.96
CA THR A 57 -13.12 -5.07 -1.59
C THR A 57 -11.98 -5.57 -2.45
N PRO A 58 -11.50 -6.81 -2.30
CA PRO A 58 -10.36 -7.34 -3.07
C PRO A 58 -10.67 -7.56 -4.56
N GLY A 59 -11.97 -7.67 -4.92
CA GLY A 59 -12.41 -8.05 -6.27
C GLY A 59 -12.33 -9.55 -6.51
N GLU A 60 -12.54 -9.96 -7.78
CA GLU A 60 -12.67 -11.37 -8.20
C GLU A 60 -11.50 -11.83 -9.10
N ALA A 61 -10.45 -11.03 -9.24
CA ALA A 61 -9.29 -11.40 -10.04
C ALA A 61 -8.49 -12.54 -9.38
N PRO A 62 -7.83 -13.40 -10.16
CA PRO A 62 -7.02 -14.50 -9.63
C PRO A 62 -5.89 -14.02 -8.70
N GLY A 63 -5.47 -14.89 -7.78
CA GLY A 63 -4.41 -14.60 -6.81
C GLY A 63 -4.86 -13.53 -5.81
N HIS A 64 -3.98 -12.59 -5.50
CA HIS A 64 -4.32 -11.44 -4.65
C HIS A 64 -4.90 -10.24 -5.42
N GLY A 65 -5.18 -10.42 -6.72
CA GLY A 65 -5.86 -9.43 -7.54
C GLY A 65 -5.02 -8.21 -7.93
N VAL A 66 -3.70 -8.31 -7.85
CA VAL A 66 -2.77 -7.26 -8.30
C VAL A 66 -1.76 -7.85 -9.25
N ASP A 67 -1.46 -7.15 -10.32
CA ASP A 67 -0.44 -7.51 -11.30
C ASP A 67 0.63 -6.40 -11.38
N ILE A 68 1.67 -6.61 -12.19
CA ILE A 68 2.74 -5.65 -12.43
C ILE A 68 2.92 -5.51 -13.93
N ASP A 69 2.78 -4.28 -14.45
CA ASP A 69 3.24 -3.95 -15.80
C ASP A 69 4.75 -3.71 -15.76
N GLU A 70 5.52 -4.77 -16.05
CA GLU A 70 6.98 -4.73 -16.02
C GLU A 70 7.56 -3.76 -17.06
N ALA A 71 6.90 -3.60 -18.21
CA ALA A 71 7.36 -2.68 -19.26
C ALA A 71 7.18 -1.22 -18.82
N LEU A 72 6.08 -0.92 -18.16
CA LEU A 72 5.85 0.40 -17.58
C LEU A 72 6.76 0.63 -16.37
N ALA A 73 6.91 -0.35 -15.50
CA ALA A 73 7.79 -0.29 -14.33
C ALA A 73 9.24 0.04 -14.71
N ALA A 74 9.73 -0.49 -15.82
CA ALA A 74 11.08 -0.22 -16.33
C ALA A 74 11.33 1.27 -16.67
N GLN A 75 10.27 2.07 -16.84
CA GLN A 75 10.37 3.52 -17.09
C GLN A 75 10.61 4.31 -15.80
N TYR A 76 10.46 3.68 -14.63
CA TYR A 76 10.64 4.27 -13.31
C TYR A 76 11.87 3.66 -12.61
N PRO A 77 13.09 4.13 -12.92
CA PRO A 77 14.29 3.59 -12.31
C PRO A 77 14.29 3.83 -10.80
N TYR A 78 14.84 2.87 -10.06
CA TYR A 78 14.97 2.99 -8.62
C TYR A 78 15.62 4.31 -8.21
N ARG A 79 14.97 5.03 -7.32
CA ARG A 79 15.49 6.21 -6.64
C ARG A 79 15.46 5.98 -5.16
N ARG A 80 16.59 6.14 -4.50
CA ARG A 80 16.63 6.04 -3.05
C ARG A 80 15.82 7.18 -2.44
N ALA A 81 14.80 6.84 -1.67
CA ALA A 81 14.09 7.80 -0.85
C ALA A 81 14.90 8.09 0.41
N TYR A 82 15.13 9.39 0.68
CA TYR A 82 15.62 9.84 1.96
C TYR A 82 14.46 10.50 2.68
N LEU A 83 14.03 9.91 3.77
CA LEU A 83 13.23 10.67 4.70
C LEU A 83 14.10 11.82 5.25
N PRO A 84 13.56 13.03 5.38
CA PRO A 84 14.26 14.11 6.08
C PRO A 84 14.71 13.56 7.43
N VAL A 85 15.98 13.70 7.73
CA VAL A 85 16.52 13.15 8.96
C VAL A 85 15.78 13.79 10.13
N ASN A 86 15.34 12.98 11.07
CA ASN A 86 14.66 13.43 12.30
C ASN A 86 15.65 14.15 13.24
N ARG A 87 16.39 15.12 12.71
CA ARG A 87 17.36 15.92 13.45
C ARG A 87 17.36 17.35 12.95
N LEU A 88 17.44 18.27 13.88
CA LEU A 88 17.75 19.66 13.61
C LEU A 88 19.24 19.82 13.27
N GLU A 89 19.63 20.99 12.77
CA GLU A 89 21.03 21.29 12.41
C GLU A 89 21.99 21.14 13.61
N ASP A 90 21.52 21.38 14.82
CA ASP A 90 22.26 21.21 16.08
C ASP A 90 22.36 19.73 16.53
N GLY A 91 21.78 18.78 15.78
CA GLY A 91 21.77 17.36 16.09
C GLY A 91 20.63 16.91 17.02
N THR A 92 19.79 17.83 17.48
CA THR A 92 18.61 17.50 18.30
C THR A 92 17.68 16.58 17.53
N LEU A 93 17.19 15.53 18.20
CA LEU A 93 16.14 14.66 17.64
C LEU A 93 14.86 15.46 17.46
N TRP A 94 14.29 15.38 16.29
CA TRP A 94 13.04 16.03 15.94
C TRP A 94 11.99 14.99 15.57
N HIS A 95 10.78 15.20 16.04
CA HIS A 95 9.61 14.42 15.61
C HIS A 95 8.91 15.15 14.48
N TRP A 96 8.46 14.42 13.51
CA TRP A 96 7.61 14.87 12.41
C TRP A 96 6.17 14.48 12.70
#